data_ffdde449dba766bdd9389d6de1cbaee1
#
_entry.id   ffdde449dba766bdd9389d6de1cbaee1
#
_cell.length_a   1.000
_cell.length_b   1.000
_cell.length_c   1.000
_cell.angle_alpha   90.00
_cell.angle_beta   90.00
_cell.angle_gamma   90.00
#
_symmetry.space_group_name_H-M   'P 1'
#
loop_
_entity.id
_entity.type
_entity.pdbx_description
1 polymer ?
#
loop_
_entity_poly.entity_id
_entity_poly.type
_entity_poly.pdbx_seq_one_letter_code
_entity_poly.pdbx_strand_id
1 'polypeptide(L)'
;MAKTQKEQNLYNRMLVIQAINYQKLGYTDIKINNVSYSNGLPSKISGYIPDLSAVFDDNTTLCEVVTTDSMNEPEMLERWKTFNRSGCEFHMIIPKTIFNEIKEFIKSNGINVDKYWYSKYC
;
A
#
# COMPACT_ATOMS: atom_id res chain seq x y z
N MET A 1 15.92 -4.75 -3.37
CA MET A 1 16.70 -4.95 -2.15
C MET A 1 15.80 -5.51 -1.04
N ALA A 2 16.30 -6.46 -0.29
CA ALA A 2 15.53 -7.04 0.81
C ALA A 2 15.40 -6.05 1.97
N LYS A 3 14.25 -6.05 2.62
CA LYS A 3 14.04 -5.28 3.84
C LYS A 3 14.86 -5.86 4.99
N THR A 4 15.29 -5.00 5.91
CA THR A 4 15.84 -5.47 7.19
C THR A 4 14.73 -6.15 7.97
N GLN A 5 15.08 -6.92 9.01
CA GLN A 5 14.08 -7.55 9.85
C GLN A 5 13.17 -6.51 10.52
N LYS A 6 13.75 -5.40 10.95
CA LYS A 6 12.99 -4.30 11.54
C LYS A 6 11.99 -3.71 10.55
N GLU A 7 12.42 -3.45 9.32
CA GLU A 7 11.56 -2.89 8.28
C GLU A 7 10.48 -3.89 7.86
N GLN A 8 10.81 -5.18 7.79
CA GLN A 8 9.82 -6.20 7.48
C GLN A 8 8.75 -6.30 8.57
N ASN A 9 9.15 -6.19 9.84
CA ASN A 9 8.21 -6.21 10.96
C ASN A 9 7.29 -4.98 10.91
N LEU A 10 7.85 -3.82 10.62
CA LEU A 10 7.06 -2.59 10.47
C LEU A 10 6.07 -2.71 9.30
N TYR A 11 6.53 -3.19 8.16
CA TYR A 11 5.71 -3.42 6.99
C TYR A 11 4.53 -4.35 7.32
N ASN A 12 4.80 -5.49 7.96
CA ASN A 12 3.77 -6.46 8.33
C ASN A 12 2.73 -5.84 9.28
N ARG A 13 3.20 -5.05 10.24
CA ARG A 13 2.32 -4.39 11.20
C ARG A 13 1.41 -3.37 10.51
N MET A 14 1.97 -2.59 9.60
CA MET A 14 1.20 -1.60 8.86
C MET A 14 0.15 -2.26 7.97
N LEU A 15 0.49 -3.39 7.34
CA LEU A 15 -0.47 -4.17 6.55
C LEU A 15 -1.68 -4.58 7.38
N VAL A 16 -1.44 -5.17 8.55
CA VAL A 16 -2.50 -5.67 9.43
C VAL A 16 -3.36 -4.51 9.93
N ILE A 17 -2.73 -3.43 10.36
CA ILE A 17 -3.45 -2.26 10.86
C ILE A 17 -4.33 -1.66 9.77
N GLN A 18 -3.83 -1.56 8.55
CA GLN A 18 -4.62 -0.99 7.46
C GLN A 18 -5.76 -1.92 7.07
N ALA A 19 -5.57 -3.22 7.11
CA ALA A 19 -6.65 -4.18 6.88
C ALA A 19 -7.76 -3.99 7.92
N ILE A 20 -7.40 -3.82 9.18
CA ILE A 20 -8.35 -3.56 10.26
C ILE A 20 -9.08 -2.23 10.03
N ASN A 21 -8.35 -1.19 9.62
CA ASN A 21 -8.97 0.11 9.33
C ASN A 21 -10.02 0.00 8.24
N TYR A 22 -9.73 -0.71 7.16
CA TYR A 22 -10.69 -0.92 6.09
C TYR A 22 -11.90 -1.72 6.57
N GLN A 23 -11.66 -2.75 7.37
CA GLN A 23 -12.76 -3.55 7.94
C GLN A 23 -13.71 -2.70 8.77
N LYS A 24 -13.15 -1.83 9.61
CA LYS A 24 -13.95 -0.92 10.45
C LYS A 24 -14.75 0.09 9.63
N LEU A 25 -14.25 0.45 8.45
CA LEU A 25 -14.92 1.40 7.57
C LEU A 25 -15.95 0.74 6.65
N GLY A 26 -16.13 -0.57 6.75
CA GLY A 26 -17.13 -1.29 5.95
C GLY A 26 -16.62 -1.86 4.65
N TYR A 27 -15.31 -1.85 4.41
CA TYR A 27 -14.73 -2.51 3.24
C TYR A 27 -14.88 -4.01 3.36
N THR A 28 -15.03 -4.68 2.23
CA THR A 28 -15.14 -6.14 2.14
C THR A 28 -14.06 -6.69 1.23
N ASP A 29 -13.98 -8.01 1.13
CA ASP A 29 -13.01 -8.72 0.27
C ASP A 29 -11.58 -8.20 0.48
N ILE A 30 -11.21 -8.04 1.75
CA ILE A 30 -9.90 -7.52 2.13
C ILE A 30 -8.85 -8.62 1.97
N LYS A 31 -7.83 -8.35 1.15
CA LYS A 31 -6.73 -9.27 0.90
C LYS A 31 -5.42 -8.56 1.12
N ILE A 32 -4.46 -9.25 1.70
CA ILE A 32 -3.13 -8.68 1.92
C ILE A 32 -2.07 -9.58 1.29
N ASN A 33 -0.97 -8.98 0.88
CA ASN A 33 0.15 -9.71 0.28
C ASN A 33 0.98 -10.40 1.36
N ASN A 34 0.37 -11.38 1.99
CA ASN A 34 0.98 -12.20 3.03
C ASN A 34 0.37 -13.59 2.94
N VAL A 35 1.19 -14.58 2.65
CA VAL A 35 0.73 -15.96 2.44
C VAL A 35 0.02 -16.57 3.65
N SER A 36 0.22 -16.00 4.83
CA SER A 36 -0.44 -16.47 6.06
C SER A 36 -1.88 -15.94 6.19
N TYR A 37 -2.28 -15.00 5.34
CA TYR A 37 -3.61 -14.41 5.46
C TYR A 37 -4.65 -15.33 4.82
N SER A 38 -5.73 -15.61 5.56
CA SER A 38 -6.73 -16.60 5.16
C SER A 38 -7.57 -16.21 3.95
N ASN A 39 -7.68 -14.92 3.66
CA ASN A 39 -8.49 -14.44 2.52
C ASN A 39 -7.76 -14.52 1.18
N GLY A 40 -6.49 -14.93 1.19
CA GLY A 40 -5.70 -15.02 -0.02
C GLY A 40 -4.99 -13.74 -0.39
N LEU A 41 -4.21 -13.82 -1.47
CA LEU A 41 -3.43 -12.69 -1.96
C LEU A 41 -4.28 -11.78 -2.84
N PRO A 42 -3.97 -10.48 -2.89
CA PRO A 42 -4.57 -9.59 -3.88
C PRO A 42 -4.29 -10.08 -5.30
N SER A 43 -5.17 -9.74 -6.24
CA SER A 43 -4.96 -10.05 -7.64
C SER A 43 -3.82 -9.21 -8.23
N LYS A 44 -3.08 -9.78 -9.18
CA LYS A 44 -2.05 -9.04 -9.90
C LYS A 44 -2.66 -7.95 -10.77
N ILE A 45 -2.01 -6.80 -10.79
CA ILE A 45 -2.34 -5.68 -11.68
C ILE A 45 -1.13 -5.46 -12.57
N SER A 46 -1.23 -5.85 -13.83
CA SER A 46 -0.15 -5.72 -14.83
C SER A 46 1.21 -6.22 -14.32
N GLY A 47 1.20 -7.39 -13.69
CA GLY A 47 2.40 -8.05 -13.20
C GLY A 47 2.79 -7.75 -11.76
N TYR A 48 2.13 -6.80 -11.10
CA TYR A 48 2.43 -6.46 -9.71
C TYR A 48 1.29 -6.86 -8.79
N ILE A 49 1.63 -7.39 -7.62
CA ILE A 49 0.65 -7.70 -6.58
C ILE A 49 0.62 -6.54 -5.59
N PRO A 50 -0.53 -5.86 -5.41
CA PRO A 50 -0.62 -4.78 -4.40
C PRO A 50 -0.33 -5.32 -3.00
N ASP A 51 0.13 -4.47 -2.11
CA ASP A 51 0.33 -4.85 -0.71
C ASP A 51 -1.01 -5.22 -0.06
N LEU A 52 -2.06 -4.51 -0.41
CA LEU A 52 -3.39 -4.76 0.10
C LEU A 52 -4.43 -4.37 -0.94
N SER A 53 -5.52 -5.13 -1.02
CA SER A 53 -6.69 -4.74 -1.81
C SER A 53 -7.96 -4.94 -0.99
N ALA A 54 -8.97 -4.12 -1.27
CA ALA A 54 -10.25 -4.18 -0.59
C ALA A 54 -11.33 -3.62 -1.50
N VAL A 55 -12.58 -3.92 -1.20
CA VAL A 55 -13.73 -3.47 -2.01
C VAL A 55 -14.66 -2.64 -1.14
N PHE A 56 -15.04 -1.48 -1.63
CA PHE A 56 -16.05 -0.65 -0.99
C PHE A 56 -17.00 -0.13 -2.04
N ASP A 57 -18.29 -0.35 -1.84
CA ASP A 57 -19.34 0.12 -2.76
C ASP A 57 -19.05 -0.30 -4.21
N ASP A 58 -18.70 -1.58 -4.38
CA ASP A 58 -18.37 -2.22 -5.66
C ASP A 58 -17.11 -1.68 -6.35
N ASN A 59 -16.35 -0.81 -5.68
CA ASN A 59 -15.10 -0.28 -6.21
C ASN A 59 -13.91 -0.93 -5.52
N THR A 60 -12.94 -1.36 -6.32
CA THR A 60 -11.70 -1.92 -5.80
C THR A 60 -10.74 -0.81 -5.41
N THR A 61 -10.16 -0.95 -4.23
CA THR A 61 -9.11 -0.06 -3.71
C THR A 61 -7.82 -0.86 -3.60
N LEU A 62 -6.73 -0.28 -4.09
CA LEU A 62 -5.37 -0.83 -3.93
C LEU A 62 -4.65 0.06 -2.92
N CYS A 63 -4.00 -0.55 -1.94
CA CYS A 63 -3.25 0.19 -0.93
C CYS A 63 -1.82 -0.29 -0.88
N GLU A 64 -0.88 0.65 -0.92
CA GLU A 64 0.53 0.35 -0.79
C GLU A 64 1.03 0.79 0.58
N VAL A 65 1.82 -0.08 1.19
CA VAL A 65 2.47 0.18 2.47
C VAL A 65 3.87 0.73 2.18
N VAL A 66 4.11 1.97 2.58
CA VAL A 66 5.38 2.63 2.35
C VAL A 66 6.24 2.55 3.61
N THR A 67 7.49 2.16 3.45
CA THR A 67 8.49 2.14 4.52
C THR A 67 9.68 3.00 4.10
N THR A 68 10.63 3.21 5.00
CA THR A 68 11.77 4.10 4.72
C THR A 68 12.63 3.63 3.55
N ASP A 69 12.63 2.32 3.26
CA ASP A 69 13.39 1.75 2.16
C ASP A 69 12.64 1.73 0.83
N SER A 70 11.35 2.07 0.82
CA SER A 70 10.51 1.96 -0.40
C SER A 70 11.06 2.73 -1.58
N MET A 71 11.55 3.96 -1.34
CA MET A 71 12.07 4.81 -2.42
C MET A 71 13.37 4.28 -3.03
N ASN A 72 14.03 3.36 -2.36
CA ASN A 72 15.28 2.76 -2.83
C ASN A 72 15.06 1.48 -3.64
N GLU A 73 13.83 1.01 -3.75
CA GLU A 73 13.52 -0.19 -4.52
C GLU A 73 13.43 0.15 -6.01
N PRO A 74 14.16 -0.57 -6.88
CA PRO A 74 14.27 -0.21 -8.30
C PRO A 74 12.93 -0.14 -9.03
N GLU A 75 11.98 -0.98 -8.68
CA GLU A 75 10.71 -1.09 -9.39
C GLU A 75 9.58 -0.29 -8.75
N MET A 76 9.86 0.41 -7.65
CA MET A 76 8.79 1.03 -6.86
C MET A 76 8.02 2.08 -7.65
N LEU A 77 8.71 2.93 -8.38
CA LEU A 77 8.06 3.99 -9.15
C LEU A 77 7.16 3.41 -10.25
N GLU A 78 7.65 2.43 -10.98
CA GLU A 78 6.88 1.79 -12.02
C GLU A 78 5.67 1.05 -11.45
N ARG A 79 5.85 0.39 -10.32
CA ARG A 79 4.79 -0.28 -9.58
C ARG A 79 3.66 0.70 -9.20
N TRP A 80 4.03 1.83 -8.61
CA TRP A 80 3.04 2.83 -8.19
C TRP A 80 2.34 3.47 -9.37
N LYS A 81 3.06 3.74 -10.46
CA LYS A 81 2.46 4.26 -11.68
C LYS A 81 1.45 3.27 -12.27
N THR A 82 1.77 1.98 -12.22
CA THR A 82 0.90 0.92 -12.71
C THR A 82 -0.41 0.90 -11.92
N PHE A 83 -0.34 0.94 -10.59
CA PHE A 83 -1.53 0.97 -9.76
C PHE A 83 -2.34 2.25 -9.98
N ASN A 84 -1.67 3.38 -10.12
CA ASN A 84 -2.33 4.65 -10.36
C ASN A 84 -3.13 4.64 -11.67
N ARG A 85 -2.66 3.94 -12.69
CA ARG A 85 -3.32 3.86 -14.00
C ARG A 85 -4.31 2.72 -14.12
N SER A 86 -4.51 1.94 -13.09
CA SER A 86 -5.31 0.71 -13.14
C SER A 86 -6.81 0.94 -13.23
N GLY A 87 -7.28 2.15 -12.93
CA GLY A 87 -8.70 2.43 -12.81
C GLY A 87 -9.27 2.12 -11.42
N CYS A 88 -8.49 1.50 -10.55
CA CYS A 88 -8.87 1.28 -9.16
C CYS A 88 -8.53 2.52 -8.32
N GLU A 89 -9.19 2.65 -7.18
CA GLU A 89 -8.80 3.68 -6.23
C GLU A 89 -7.43 3.32 -5.65
N PHE A 90 -6.53 4.30 -5.54
CA PHE A 90 -5.16 4.06 -5.11
C PHE A 90 -4.88 4.80 -3.80
N HIS A 91 -4.57 4.04 -2.76
CA HIS A 91 -4.27 4.54 -1.42
C HIS A 91 -2.84 4.21 -1.03
N MET A 92 -2.32 4.98 -0.07
CA MET A 92 -1.02 4.67 0.56
C MET A 92 -1.15 4.85 2.06
N ILE A 93 -0.45 3.99 2.81
CA ILE A 93 -0.23 4.20 4.23
C ILE A 93 1.26 4.45 4.44
N ILE A 94 1.59 5.58 5.07
CA ILE A 94 2.95 6.09 5.15
C ILE A 94 3.28 6.40 6.61
N PRO A 95 4.47 6.02 7.09
CA PRO A 95 4.90 6.44 8.43
C PRO A 95 4.92 7.95 8.53
N LYS A 96 4.45 8.45 9.66
CA LYS A 96 4.32 9.90 9.89
C LYS A 96 5.64 10.65 9.70
N THR A 97 6.75 10.03 10.06
CA THR A 97 8.08 10.67 10.01
C THR A 97 8.56 10.97 8.60
N ILE A 98 8.11 10.22 7.60
CA ILE A 98 8.53 10.40 6.20
C ILE A 98 7.37 10.82 5.30
N PHE A 99 6.24 11.18 5.88
CA PHE A 99 5.02 11.46 5.13
C PHE A 99 5.20 12.57 4.10
N ASN A 100 5.75 13.72 4.51
CA ASN A 100 5.91 14.85 3.61
C ASN A 100 6.89 14.56 2.48
N GLU A 101 7.99 13.87 2.80
CA GLU A 101 9.00 13.49 1.82
C GLU A 101 8.42 12.57 0.75
N ILE A 102 7.65 11.58 1.16
CA ILE A 102 7.01 10.64 0.23
C ILE A 102 5.98 11.35 -0.63
N LYS A 103 5.15 12.20 -0.04
CA LYS A 103 4.15 12.97 -0.81
C LYS A 103 4.80 13.82 -1.90
N GLU A 104 5.90 14.48 -1.58
CA GLU A 104 6.63 15.28 -2.58
C GLU A 104 7.17 14.40 -3.70
N PHE A 105 7.73 13.25 -3.37
CA PHE A 105 8.23 12.30 -4.35
C PHE A 105 7.10 11.83 -5.29
N ILE A 106 5.98 11.45 -4.72
CA ILE A 106 4.79 10.98 -5.45
C ILE A 106 4.30 12.07 -6.42
N LYS A 107 4.16 13.28 -5.90
CA LYS A 107 3.67 14.41 -6.67
C LYS A 107 4.63 14.79 -7.80
N SER A 108 5.93 14.79 -7.52
CA SER A 108 6.96 15.12 -8.50
C SER A 108 7.01 14.12 -9.65
N ASN A 109 6.51 12.91 -9.46
CA ASN A 109 6.49 11.88 -10.48
C ASN A 109 5.13 11.70 -11.13
N GLY A 110 4.21 12.63 -10.91
CA GLY A 110 2.92 12.64 -11.58
C GLY A 110 1.96 11.55 -11.15
N ILE A 111 2.14 11.00 -9.96
CA ILE A 111 1.28 9.94 -9.43
C ILE A 111 0.18 10.58 -8.56
N ASN A 112 -1.06 10.15 -8.79
CA ASN A 112 -2.23 10.62 -8.06
C ASN A 112 -2.66 9.56 -7.05
N VAL A 113 -2.45 9.84 -5.77
CA VAL A 113 -2.93 8.98 -4.69
C VAL A 113 -4.27 9.54 -4.21
N ASP A 114 -5.31 8.71 -4.25
CA ASP A 114 -6.67 9.15 -3.90
C ASP A 114 -6.81 9.41 -2.41
N LYS A 115 -6.12 8.66 -1.58
CA LYS A 115 -6.17 8.84 -0.14
C LYS A 115 -4.87 8.41 0.51
N TYR A 116 -4.40 9.22 1.44
CA TYR A 116 -3.24 8.92 2.28
C TYR A 116 -3.68 8.57 3.69
N TRP A 117 -3.02 7.57 4.26
CA TRP A 117 -3.20 7.16 5.64
C TRP A 117 -1.88 7.36 6.38
N TYR A 118 -1.95 7.72 7.64
CA TYR A 118 -0.77 7.85 8.49
C TYR A 118 -0.56 6.59 9.29
N SER A 119 0.71 6.21 9.47
CA SER A 119 1.10 5.24 10.48
C SER A 119 1.83 5.97 11.60
N LYS A 120 1.47 5.66 12.84
CA LYS A 120 2.18 6.16 14.01
C LYS A 120 3.54 5.50 14.20
N TYR A 121 3.74 4.37 13.54
CA TYR A 121 4.99 3.61 13.66
C TYR A 121 6.01 4.15 12.67
N CYS A 122 7.25 4.14 13.08
CA CYS A 122 8.37 4.63 12.25
C CYS A 122 9.28 3.49 11.84
#